data_0056bb501c541dd7ed1149a79c2290ab
#
_entry.id   0056bb501c541dd7ed1149a79c2290ab
#
_cell.length_a   1.000
_cell.length_b   1.000
_cell.length_c   1.000
_cell.angle_alpha   90.00
_cell.angle_beta   90.00
_cell.angle_gamma   90.00
#
_symmetry.space_group_name_H-M   'P 1'
#
loop_
_entity.id
_entity.type
_entity.pdbx_description
1 polymer ?
#
loop_
_entity_poly.entity_id
_entity_poly.type
_entity_poly.pdbx_seq_one_letter_code
_entity_poly.pdbx_strand_id
1 'polypeptide(L)'
;MNTGDTHIRDIRICQAVSTLSRPIADATHDISKIAFYVLEVETAAGVTGQGYLLSFHYSPNAIEGALRDMKKFVLERDYQIYETAQVQKDYEIESEYFGIVGLQRWALATLNVAMWDAWSRTLGQPIYRMFGCHRKPIPVYGSGGWLSYSDEELVEAVVNYKKRGFTAVKIKVGSPQMERDIRRLHLVREAVGPDLKIMMDANQGMDVPSAVKLISSVEDIGIFWFEEPVVNTDFDGYATIHSKTKVSLAMGEREYSDVALRELIGRNALDLWQPDIIRLGGVEAWRDSAALANAHNIPVLPHYYKDYDVPLLCTVPKVYGAESFD
;
A
#
# COMPACT_ATOMS: atom_id res chain seq x y z
N MET A 1 -5.59 17.67 30.52
CA MET A 1 -6.45 18.09 29.41
C MET A 1 -7.81 17.43 29.60
N ASN A 2 -8.89 18.19 29.52
CA ASN A 2 -10.22 17.56 29.52
C ASN A 2 -10.44 17.00 28.10
N THR A 3 -10.29 15.70 27.93
CA THR A 3 -10.37 15.05 26.62
C THR A 3 -11.82 14.92 26.10
N GLY A 4 -12.79 15.39 26.91
CA GLY A 4 -14.21 15.24 26.57
C GLY A 4 -14.67 13.78 26.59
N ASP A 5 -15.88 13.55 26.12
CA ASP A 5 -16.45 12.20 25.99
C ASP A 5 -15.96 11.58 24.67
N THR A 6 -15.19 10.48 24.78
CA THR A 6 -14.52 9.80 23.67
C THR A 6 -15.30 8.62 23.09
N HIS A 7 -16.54 8.36 23.55
CA HIS A 7 -17.44 7.37 22.95
C HIS A 7 -17.72 7.67 21.49
N ILE A 8 -17.78 6.63 20.68
CA ILE A 8 -18.16 6.73 19.27
C ILE A 8 -19.66 6.93 19.19
N ARG A 9 -20.08 8.14 18.80
CA ARG A 9 -21.50 8.53 18.70
C ARG A 9 -22.13 8.21 17.35
N ASP A 10 -21.39 8.48 16.28
CA ASP A 10 -21.85 8.25 14.90
C ASP A 10 -20.69 7.92 13.96
N ILE A 11 -21.04 7.25 12.87
CA ILE A 11 -20.13 6.94 11.78
C ILE A 11 -20.82 7.34 10.47
N ARG A 12 -20.19 8.22 9.69
CA ARG A 12 -20.67 8.60 8.37
C ARG A 12 -19.83 7.92 7.29
N ILE A 13 -20.48 7.50 6.22
CA ILE A 13 -19.85 6.87 5.07
C ILE A 13 -20.16 7.72 3.84
N CYS A 14 -19.13 8.16 3.14
CA CYS A 14 -19.24 8.93 1.92
C CYS A 14 -18.46 8.27 0.80
N GLN A 15 -18.90 8.41 -0.42
CA GLN A 15 -18.18 8.00 -1.62
C GLN A 15 -17.79 9.21 -2.44
N ALA A 16 -16.55 9.28 -2.88
CA ALA A 16 -16.06 10.24 -3.87
C ALA A 16 -15.57 9.49 -5.10
N VAL A 17 -16.04 9.85 -6.28
CA VAL A 17 -15.66 9.21 -7.55
C VAL A 17 -15.11 10.25 -8.50
N SER A 18 -13.95 9.97 -9.07
CA SER A 18 -13.32 10.74 -10.14
C SER A 18 -13.17 9.88 -11.39
N THR A 19 -13.60 10.38 -12.53
CA THR A 19 -13.29 9.76 -13.82
C THR A 19 -11.93 10.27 -14.27
N LEU A 20 -11.02 9.37 -14.61
CA LEU A 20 -9.73 9.74 -15.14
C LEU A 20 -9.90 10.34 -16.54
N SER A 21 -9.25 11.48 -16.80
CA SER A 21 -9.19 12.08 -18.12
C SER A 21 -8.56 11.14 -19.15
N ARG A 22 -7.71 10.26 -18.66
CA ARG A 22 -7.04 9.21 -19.40
C ARG A 22 -7.07 7.92 -18.58
N PRO A 23 -7.61 6.80 -19.11
CA PRO A 23 -7.50 5.50 -18.47
C PRO A 23 -6.04 5.06 -18.32
N ILE A 24 -5.75 4.40 -17.21
CA ILE A 24 -4.44 3.82 -16.93
C ILE A 24 -4.56 2.30 -16.84
N ALA A 25 -3.47 1.59 -17.11
CA ALA A 25 -3.43 0.13 -17.01
C ALA A 25 -2.10 -0.36 -16.45
N ASP A 26 -2.17 -1.40 -15.64
CA ASP A 26 -1.05 -2.25 -15.27
C ASP A 26 -1.20 -3.64 -15.93
N ALA A 27 -0.45 -4.66 -15.48
CA ALA A 27 -0.51 -6.00 -16.09
C ALA A 27 -1.82 -6.76 -15.79
N THR A 28 -2.59 -6.33 -14.81
CA THR A 28 -3.78 -7.04 -14.31
C THR A 28 -5.05 -6.18 -14.23
N HIS A 29 -4.93 -4.86 -14.40
CA HIS A 29 -6.06 -3.93 -14.24
C HIS A 29 -6.12 -2.90 -15.36
N ASP A 30 -7.35 -2.58 -15.77
CA ASP A 30 -7.70 -1.39 -16.57
C ASP A 30 -8.50 -0.44 -15.68
N ILE A 31 -8.00 0.78 -15.48
CA ILE A 31 -8.55 1.73 -14.53
C ILE A 31 -9.00 2.99 -15.25
N SER A 32 -10.32 3.24 -15.28
CA SER A 32 -10.93 4.43 -15.88
C SER A 32 -11.53 5.39 -14.87
N LYS A 33 -11.73 4.92 -13.63
CA LYS A 33 -12.28 5.69 -12.51
C LYS A 33 -11.53 5.38 -11.23
N ILE A 34 -11.43 6.37 -10.37
CA ILE A 34 -10.94 6.24 -9.01
C ILE A 34 -12.10 6.53 -8.07
N ALA A 35 -12.43 5.60 -7.20
CA ALA A 35 -13.43 5.77 -6.16
C ALA A 35 -12.76 5.66 -4.79
N PHE A 36 -13.07 6.61 -3.92
CA PHE A 36 -12.72 6.58 -2.51
C PHE A 36 -13.98 6.41 -1.69
N TYR A 37 -13.93 5.55 -0.70
CA TYR A 37 -14.91 5.50 0.38
C TYR A 37 -14.27 6.11 1.62
N VAL A 38 -14.89 7.16 2.13
CA VAL A 38 -14.47 7.88 3.33
C VAL A 38 -15.40 7.49 4.47
N LEU A 39 -14.82 7.03 5.56
CA LEU A 39 -15.50 6.76 6.81
C LEU A 39 -15.09 7.83 7.82
N GLU A 40 -16.06 8.52 8.40
CA GLU A 40 -15.84 9.51 9.43
C GLU A 40 -16.45 9.04 10.74
N VAL A 41 -15.63 8.94 11.77
CA VAL A 41 -16.04 8.63 13.15
C VAL A 41 -16.24 9.92 13.91
N GLU A 42 -17.37 10.07 14.59
CA GLU A 42 -17.66 11.22 15.45
C GLU A 42 -17.81 10.76 16.90
N THR A 43 -17.09 11.43 17.81
CA THR A 43 -17.21 11.18 19.26
C THR A 43 -18.40 11.95 19.86
N ALA A 44 -18.82 11.55 21.06
CA ALA A 44 -19.83 12.28 21.83
C ALA A 44 -19.41 13.72 22.16
N ALA A 45 -18.11 14.00 22.27
CA ALA A 45 -17.57 15.36 22.41
C ALA A 45 -17.53 16.15 21.08
N GLY A 46 -17.95 15.57 19.94
CA GLY A 46 -17.96 16.23 18.62
C GLY A 46 -16.61 16.26 17.91
N VAL A 47 -15.61 15.52 18.38
CA VAL A 47 -14.36 15.34 17.63
C VAL A 47 -14.59 14.34 16.52
N THR A 48 -14.12 14.66 15.31
CA THR A 48 -14.23 13.77 14.15
C THR A 48 -12.86 13.27 13.70
N GLY A 49 -12.78 12.01 13.31
CA GLY A 49 -11.63 11.41 12.64
C GLY A 49 -12.05 10.73 11.36
N GLN A 50 -11.14 10.68 10.38
CA GLN A 50 -11.42 10.20 9.05
C GLN A 50 -10.45 9.07 8.65
N GLY A 51 -11.01 8.05 7.99
CA GLY A 51 -10.29 7.04 7.25
C GLY A 51 -10.86 6.92 5.84
N TYR A 52 -10.04 6.54 4.88
CA TYR A 52 -10.51 6.27 3.52
C TYR A 52 -9.89 5.00 2.97
N LEU A 53 -10.59 4.37 2.04
CA LEU A 53 -10.07 3.29 1.21
C LEU A 53 -10.23 3.62 -0.28
N LEU A 54 -9.31 3.11 -1.09
CA LEU A 54 -9.34 3.20 -2.54
C LEU A 54 -10.04 1.96 -3.12
N SER A 55 -10.93 2.14 -4.10
CA SER A 55 -11.66 1.04 -4.75
C SER A 55 -11.58 1.04 -6.27
N PHE A 56 -11.03 2.05 -6.92
CA PHE A 56 -11.23 2.24 -8.36
C PHE A 56 -12.73 2.18 -8.72
N HIS A 57 -13.10 1.27 -9.64
CA HIS A 57 -14.50 1.07 -10.07
C HIS A 57 -15.06 -0.32 -9.69
N TYR A 58 -14.27 -1.12 -8.94
CA TYR A 58 -14.63 -2.50 -8.63
C TYR A 58 -15.58 -2.59 -7.43
N SER A 59 -16.58 -3.46 -7.58
CA SER A 59 -17.48 -3.94 -6.49
C SER A 59 -18.03 -2.86 -5.54
N PRO A 60 -18.56 -1.72 -6.02
CA PRO A 60 -18.95 -0.61 -5.14
C PRO A 60 -19.99 -1.01 -4.08
N ASN A 61 -20.99 -1.81 -4.46
CA ASN A 61 -22.05 -2.24 -3.54
C ASN A 61 -21.52 -3.16 -2.42
N ALA A 62 -20.55 -4.03 -2.75
CA ALA A 62 -19.98 -4.94 -1.76
C ALA A 62 -19.10 -4.20 -0.76
N ILE A 63 -18.33 -3.20 -1.22
CA ILE A 63 -17.51 -2.34 -0.36
C ILE A 63 -18.41 -1.52 0.57
N GLU A 64 -19.43 -0.87 0.01
CA GLU A 64 -20.38 -0.10 0.82
C GLU A 64 -21.12 -0.99 1.83
N GLY A 65 -21.50 -2.21 1.44
CA GLY A 65 -22.09 -3.20 2.34
C GLY A 65 -21.18 -3.53 3.52
N ALA A 66 -19.90 -3.85 3.26
CA ALA A 66 -18.94 -4.13 4.31
C ALA A 66 -18.75 -2.95 5.29
N LEU A 67 -18.69 -1.72 4.76
CA LEU A 67 -18.59 -0.51 5.58
C LEU A 67 -19.86 -0.28 6.42
N ARG A 68 -21.05 -0.56 5.88
CA ARG A 68 -22.32 -0.45 6.61
C ARG A 68 -22.44 -1.50 7.72
N ASP A 69 -22.02 -2.72 7.45
CA ASP A 69 -21.97 -3.78 8.46
C ASP A 69 -21.00 -3.41 9.59
N MET A 70 -19.83 -2.87 9.25
CA MET A 70 -18.87 -2.36 10.22
C MET A 70 -19.45 -1.21 11.06
N LYS A 71 -20.10 -0.23 10.43
CA LYS A 71 -20.79 0.86 11.12
C LYS A 71 -21.80 0.31 12.13
N LYS A 72 -22.67 -0.63 11.71
CA LYS A 72 -23.67 -1.26 12.58
C LYS A 72 -23.00 -1.96 13.76
N PHE A 73 -21.97 -2.78 13.50
CA PHE A 73 -21.22 -3.50 14.51
C PHE A 73 -20.70 -2.58 15.63
N VAL A 74 -20.14 -1.41 15.25
CA VAL A 74 -19.57 -0.46 16.20
C VAL A 74 -20.64 0.27 16.99
N LEU A 75 -21.71 0.77 16.31
CA LEU A 75 -22.74 1.58 16.96
C LEU A 75 -23.70 0.76 17.85
N GLU A 76 -23.73 -0.56 17.71
CA GLU A 76 -24.47 -1.45 18.63
C GLU A 76 -23.65 -1.77 19.89
N ARG A 77 -22.43 -1.24 20.00
CA ARG A 77 -21.50 -1.46 21.13
C ARG A 77 -20.98 -0.10 21.63
N ASP A 78 -20.52 -0.08 22.86
CA ASP A 78 -20.12 1.17 23.53
C ASP A 78 -18.60 1.35 23.51
N TYR A 79 -18.03 1.56 22.29
CA TYR A 79 -16.59 1.72 22.12
C TYR A 79 -16.13 3.17 22.28
N GLN A 80 -14.93 3.29 22.86
CA GLN A 80 -14.14 4.52 22.88
C GLN A 80 -13.20 4.58 21.64
N ILE A 81 -12.92 5.79 21.14
CA ILE A 81 -12.03 5.94 19.97
C ILE A 81 -10.61 5.38 20.16
N TYR A 82 -10.15 5.19 21.38
CA TYR A 82 -8.82 4.62 21.69
C TYR A 82 -8.82 3.10 21.83
N GLU A 83 -9.95 2.44 21.79
CA GLU A 83 -10.09 0.97 21.92
C GLU A 83 -9.91 0.26 20.56
N THR A 84 -9.00 0.77 19.73
CA THR A 84 -8.76 0.31 18.35
C THR A 84 -8.45 -1.18 18.28
N ALA A 85 -7.57 -1.68 19.15
CA ALA A 85 -7.23 -3.10 19.22
C ALA A 85 -8.38 -3.97 19.74
N GLN A 86 -9.23 -3.45 20.64
CA GLN A 86 -10.40 -4.19 21.14
C GLN A 86 -11.46 -4.33 20.04
N VAL A 87 -11.74 -3.26 19.30
CA VAL A 87 -12.65 -3.29 18.15
C VAL A 87 -12.17 -4.31 17.12
N GLN A 88 -10.89 -4.33 16.81
CA GLN A 88 -10.32 -5.32 15.90
C GLN A 88 -10.58 -6.75 16.38
N LYS A 89 -10.23 -7.04 17.62
CA LYS A 89 -10.40 -8.38 18.21
C LYS A 89 -11.86 -8.83 18.22
N ASP A 90 -12.77 -7.95 18.62
CA ASP A 90 -14.20 -8.27 18.69
C ASP A 90 -14.79 -8.49 17.28
N TYR A 91 -14.34 -7.72 16.30
CA TYR A 91 -14.79 -7.90 14.93
C TYR A 91 -14.19 -9.15 14.27
N GLU A 92 -12.99 -9.55 14.63
CA GLU A 92 -12.40 -10.82 14.21
C GLU A 92 -13.21 -12.00 14.73
N ILE A 93 -13.71 -11.91 15.97
CA ILE A 93 -14.62 -12.93 16.54
C ILE A 93 -15.99 -12.93 15.83
N GLU A 94 -16.56 -11.75 15.59
CA GLU A 94 -17.86 -11.61 14.88
C GLU A 94 -17.79 -12.17 13.45
N SER A 95 -16.66 -11.98 12.78
CA SER A 95 -16.46 -12.40 11.39
C SER A 95 -15.88 -13.80 11.22
N GLU A 96 -15.62 -14.52 12.30
CA GLU A 96 -14.99 -15.85 12.27
C GLU A 96 -15.70 -16.80 11.31
N TYR A 97 -17.04 -16.81 11.31
CA TYR A 97 -17.84 -17.70 10.48
C TYR A 97 -17.59 -17.56 8.97
N PHE A 98 -17.39 -16.35 8.47
CA PHE A 98 -17.14 -16.08 7.05
C PHE A 98 -15.71 -15.61 6.74
N GLY A 99 -14.89 -15.41 7.76
CA GLY A 99 -13.50 -14.99 7.66
C GLY A 99 -13.31 -13.48 7.50
N ILE A 100 -12.21 -12.99 8.04
CA ILE A 100 -11.85 -11.55 8.00
C ILE A 100 -10.79 -11.27 6.93
N VAL A 101 -11.08 -11.62 5.68
CA VAL A 101 -10.20 -11.36 4.52
C VAL A 101 -10.98 -10.54 3.49
N GLY A 102 -10.27 -9.80 2.66
CA GLY A 102 -10.91 -8.98 1.63
C GLY A 102 -11.66 -7.79 2.20
N LEU A 103 -12.90 -7.57 1.76
CA LEU A 103 -13.65 -6.35 2.03
C LEU A 103 -13.95 -6.12 3.52
N GLN A 104 -14.09 -7.16 4.31
CA GLN A 104 -14.28 -7.03 5.74
C GLN A 104 -13.04 -6.47 6.43
N ARG A 105 -11.85 -6.92 6.00
CA ARG A 105 -10.58 -6.38 6.49
C ARG A 105 -10.40 -4.91 6.07
N TRP A 106 -10.80 -4.56 4.86
CA TRP A 106 -10.76 -3.18 4.39
C TRP A 106 -11.66 -2.26 5.20
N ALA A 107 -12.88 -2.71 5.50
CA ALA A 107 -13.82 -1.95 6.33
C ALA A 107 -13.27 -1.73 7.75
N LEU A 108 -12.73 -2.80 8.37
CA LEU A 108 -12.08 -2.74 9.67
C LEU A 108 -10.90 -1.77 9.67
N ALA A 109 -10.02 -1.86 8.68
CA ALA A 109 -8.86 -0.99 8.56
C ALA A 109 -9.25 0.49 8.39
N THR A 110 -10.27 0.75 7.56
CA THR A 110 -10.77 2.13 7.35
C THR A 110 -11.32 2.72 8.63
N LEU A 111 -12.07 1.94 9.40
CA LEU A 111 -12.54 2.32 10.73
C LEU A 111 -11.37 2.55 11.70
N ASN A 112 -10.41 1.62 11.75
CA ASN A 112 -9.24 1.70 12.63
C ASN A 112 -8.47 2.99 12.40
N VAL A 113 -8.18 3.34 11.15
CA VAL A 113 -7.51 4.59 10.78
C VAL A 113 -8.34 5.81 11.21
N ALA A 114 -9.67 5.80 11.02
CA ALA A 114 -10.54 6.89 11.46
C ALA A 114 -10.54 7.06 12.98
N MET A 115 -10.54 5.96 13.74
CA MET A 115 -10.43 5.98 15.19
C MET A 115 -9.08 6.56 15.66
N TRP A 116 -7.96 6.16 15.04
CA TRP A 116 -6.64 6.72 15.31
C TRP A 116 -6.56 8.22 14.99
N ASP A 117 -7.20 8.68 13.90
CA ASP A 117 -7.26 10.11 13.57
C ASP A 117 -8.08 10.88 14.62
N ALA A 118 -9.26 10.37 15.01
CA ALA A 118 -10.08 10.97 16.07
C ALA A 118 -9.31 11.05 17.39
N TRP A 119 -8.62 9.98 17.78
CA TRP A 119 -7.83 9.94 19.00
C TRP A 119 -6.67 10.93 18.98
N SER A 120 -5.93 10.96 17.87
CA SER A 120 -4.85 11.92 17.61
C SER A 120 -5.33 13.37 17.74
N ARG A 121 -6.49 13.70 17.15
CA ARG A 121 -7.12 15.04 17.24
C ARG A 121 -7.57 15.36 18.66
N THR A 122 -8.17 14.40 19.37
CA THR A 122 -8.58 14.57 20.79
C THR A 122 -7.40 14.91 21.68
N LEU A 123 -6.25 14.29 21.44
CA LEU A 123 -5.02 14.55 22.21
C LEU A 123 -4.23 15.78 21.70
N GLY A 124 -4.55 16.30 20.52
CA GLY A 124 -3.77 17.35 19.85
C GLY A 124 -2.35 16.90 19.52
N GLN A 125 -2.14 15.59 19.29
CA GLN A 125 -0.82 15.01 19.03
C GLN A 125 -0.86 14.17 17.74
N PRO A 126 0.11 14.36 16.83
CA PRO A 126 0.21 13.51 15.65
C PRO A 126 0.62 12.08 16.06
N ILE A 127 0.16 11.09 15.28
CA ILE A 127 0.29 9.67 15.59
C ILE A 127 1.73 9.23 15.89
N TYR A 128 2.74 9.75 15.18
CA TYR A 128 4.14 9.39 15.47
C TYR A 128 4.59 9.80 16.88
N ARG A 129 4.05 10.89 17.44
CA ARG A 129 4.33 11.31 18.83
C ARG A 129 3.62 10.40 19.84
N MET A 130 2.42 9.91 19.51
CA MET A 130 1.72 8.95 20.36
C MET A 130 2.52 7.65 20.50
N PHE A 131 3.35 7.32 19.51
CA PHE A 131 4.32 6.21 19.56
C PHE A 131 5.70 6.60 20.10
N GLY A 132 5.85 7.79 20.68
CA GLY A 132 7.11 8.24 21.29
C GLY A 132 8.21 8.63 20.30
N CYS A 133 7.86 8.90 19.05
CA CYS A 133 8.82 9.19 17.99
C CYS A 133 8.85 10.67 17.59
N HIS A 134 9.94 11.06 16.92
CA HIS A 134 10.10 12.38 16.34
C HIS A 134 9.77 12.38 14.85
N ARG A 135 9.30 13.53 14.35
CA ARG A 135 9.17 13.74 12.91
C ARG A 135 10.55 13.64 12.25
N LYS A 136 10.63 12.89 11.15
CA LYS A 136 11.79 12.82 10.27
C LYS A 136 11.35 12.95 8.82
N PRO A 137 12.23 13.47 7.94
CA PRO A 137 11.98 13.41 6.49
C PRO A 137 11.84 11.95 6.04
N ILE A 138 10.82 11.67 5.24
CA ILE A 138 10.65 10.37 4.60
C ILE A 138 10.91 10.56 3.11
N PRO A 139 11.85 9.82 2.51
CA PRO A 139 12.04 9.82 1.07
C PRO A 139 10.77 9.39 0.35
N VAL A 140 10.57 9.90 -0.87
CA VAL A 140 9.46 9.47 -1.72
C VAL A 140 9.99 9.09 -3.09
N TYR A 141 9.34 8.12 -3.73
CA TYR A 141 9.60 7.77 -5.13
C TYR A 141 8.36 7.99 -5.99
N GLY A 142 8.57 8.34 -7.26
CA GLY A 142 7.49 8.50 -8.22
C GLY A 142 6.99 7.14 -8.70
N SER A 143 5.69 6.93 -8.68
CA SER A 143 5.05 5.70 -9.16
C SER A 143 4.10 6.00 -10.31
N GLY A 144 4.14 5.18 -11.36
CA GLY A 144 3.33 5.36 -12.56
C GLY A 144 3.90 4.57 -13.73
N GLY A 145 4.17 5.26 -14.85
CA GLY A 145 4.72 4.61 -16.04
C GLY A 145 3.83 3.47 -16.55
N TRP A 146 2.52 3.72 -16.53
CA TRP A 146 1.46 2.77 -16.83
C TRP A 146 1.63 2.07 -18.19
N LEU A 147 1.18 0.82 -18.29
CA LEU A 147 1.25 0.08 -19.57
C LEU A 147 0.39 0.70 -20.67
N SER A 148 -0.62 1.48 -20.33
CA SER A 148 -1.43 2.24 -21.30
C SER A 148 -0.68 3.43 -21.92
N TYR A 149 0.46 3.86 -21.36
CA TYR A 149 1.23 4.98 -21.88
C TYR A 149 1.97 4.62 -23.16
N SER A 150 2.03 5.57 -24.12
CA SER A 150 2.98 5.49 -25.22
C SER A 150 4.42 5.63 -24.69
N ASP A 151 5.40 5.38 -25.55
CA ASP A 151 6.82 5.54 -25.17
C ASP A 151 7.14 7.01 -24.83
N GLU A 152 6.59 7.97 -25.58
CA GLU A 152 6.76 9.41 -25.36
C GLU A 152 6.14 9.85 -24.03
N GLU A 153 4.93 9.37 -23.72
CA GLU A 153 4.21 9.69 -22.50
C GLU A 153 4.91 9.09 -21.27
N LEU A 154 5.49 7.90 -21.40
CA LEU A 154 6.29 7.29 -20.35
C LEU A 154 7.53 8.13 -20.06
N VAL A 155 8.26 8.52 -21.12
CA VAL A 155 9.47 9.36 -21.00
C VAL A 155 9.12 10.70 -20.38
N GLU A 156 8.05 11.35 -20.83
CA GLU A 156 7.58 12.62 -20.25
C GLU A 156 7.30 12.49 -18.76
N ALA A 157 6.56 11.46 -18.34
CA ALA A 157 6.21 11.21 -16.95
C ALA A 157 7.47 11.03 -16.07
N VAL A 158 8.43 10.19 -16.47
CA VAL A 158 9.64 9.95 -15.66
C VAL A 158 10.57 11.15 -15.63
N VAL A 159 10.68 11.91 -16.73
CA VAL A 159 11.43 13.17 -16.77
C VAL A 159 10.78 14.21 -15.86
N ASN A 160 9.45 14.27 -15.79
CA ASN A 160 8.74 15.15 -14.88
C ASN A 160 9.04 14.82 -13.40
N TYR A 161 9.03 13.54 -13.02
CA TYR A 161 9.46 13.13 -11.67
C TYR A 161 10.90 13.59 -11.38
N LYS A 162 11.83 13.37 -12.30
CA LYS A 162 13.22 13.81 -12.15
C LYS A 162 13.33 15.34 -11.97
N LYS A 163 12.60 16.14 -12.77
CA LYS A 163 12.56 17.60 -12.65
C LYS A 163 12.01 18.08 -11.31
N ARG A 164 11.10 17.34 -10.72
CA ARG A 164 10.52 17.60 -9.38
C ARG A 164 11.44 17.17 -8.23
N GLY A 165 12.64 16.62 -8.54
CA GLY A 165 13.63 16.22 -7.55
C GLY A 165 13.47 14.80 -7.01
N PHE A 166 12.65 13.96 -7.62
CA PHE A 166 12.60 12.54 -7.27
C PHE A 166 13.90 11.84 -7.66
N THR A 167 14.38 10.98 -6.79
CA THR A 167 15.62 10.22 -6.99
C THR A 167 15.36 8.78 -7.43
N ALA A 168 14.09 8.38 -7.50
CA ALA A 168 13.66 7.04 -7.88
C ALA A 168 12.29 7.10 -8.55
N VAL A 169 12.07 6.22 -9.54
CA VAL A 169 10.78 6.05 -10.23
C VAL A 169 10.47 4.57 -10.41
N LYS A 170 9.20 4.22 -10.25
CA LYS A 170 8.66 2.88 -10.51
C LYS A 170 7.79 2.93 -11.76
N ILE A 171 7.99 1.96 -12.67
CA ILE A 171 7.22 1.83 -13.91
C ILE A 171 6.58 0.45 -14.00
N LYS A 172 5.44 0.38 -14.68
CA LYS A 172 4.72 -0.88 -14.90
C LYS A 172 5.33 -1.68 -16.04
N VAL A 173 5.50 -2.98 -15.80
CA VAL A 173 5.92 -4.02 -16.74
C VAL A 173 4.89 -5.17 -16.72
N GLY A 174 5.11 -6.24 -17.48
CA GLY A 174 4.16 -7.36 -17.60
C GLY A 174 3.27 -7.23 -18.82
N SER A 175 3.71 -6.50 -19.84
CA SER A 175 3.07 -6.51 -21.16
C SER A 175 3.09 -7.92 -21.75
N PRO A 176 2.04 -8.34 -22.48
CA PRO A 176 2.06 -9.59 -23.25
C PRO A 176 3.24 -9.69 -24.23
N GLN A 177 3.82 -8.57 -24.63
CA GLN A 177 5.03 -8.50 -25.45
C GLN A 177 6.21 -8.03 -24.59
N MET A 178 7.02 -8.96 -24.12
CA MET A 178 8.20 -8.69 -23.26
C MET A 178 9.18 -7.69 -23.92
N GLU A 179 9.35 -7.74 -25.22
CA GLU A 179 10.21 -6.84 -25.99
C GLU A 179 9.76 -5.38 -25.85
N ARG A 180 8.46 -5.14 -25.65
CA ARG A 180 7.94 -3.80 -25.33
C ARG A 180 8.41 -3.32 -23.97
N ASP A 181 8.37 -4.16 -22.94
CA ASP A 181 8.81 -3.79 -21.60
C ASP A 181 10.31 -3.52 -21.57
N ILE A 182 11.11 -4.38 -22.21
CA ILE A 182 12.56 -4.19 -22.36
C ILE A 182 12.87 -2.84 -23.02
N ARG A 183 12.21 -2.55 -24.17
CA ARG A 183 12.41 -1.26 -24.86
C ARG A 183 12.04 -0.07 -23.96
N ARG A 184 10.90 -0.14 -23.26
CA ARG A 184 10.42 0.92 -22.36
C ARG A 184 11.42 1.19 -21.23
N LEU A 185 11.99 0.15 -20.63
CA LEU A 185 13.00 0.28 -19.59
C LEU A 185 14.27 0.97 -20.10
N HIS A 186 14.75 0.63 -21.31
CA HIS A 186 15.88 1.32 -21.95
C HIS A 186 15.57 2.78 -22.24
N LEU A 187 14.41 3.10 -22.79
CA LEU A 187 13.99 4.49 -23.03
C LEU A 187 13.95 5.32 -21.75
N VAL A 188 13.46 4.73 -20.65
CA VAL A 188 13.47 5.39 -19.35
C VAL A 188 14.91 5.64 -18.88
N ARG A 189 15.78 4.62 -18.93
CA ARG A 189 17.18 4.77 -18.52
C ARG A 189 17.92 5.84 -19.35
N GLU A 190 17.72 5.87 -20.64
CA GLU A 190 18.28 6.89 -21.53
C GLU A 190 17.80 8.30 -21.16
N ALA A 191 16.50 8.46 -20.90
CA ALA A 191 15.88 9.74 -20.60
C ALA A 191 16.29 10.31 -19.22
N VAL A 192 16.41 9.43 -18.20
CA VAL A 192 16.68 9.90 -16.82
C VAL A 192 18.16 9.82 -16.43
N GLY A 193 19.00 9.16 -17.22
CA GLY A 193 20.44 9.01 -16.96
C GLY A 193 20.74 7.97 -15.86
N PRO A 194 22.02 7.80 -15.47
CA PRO A 194 22.47 6.71 -14.60
C PRO A 194 22.09 6.87 -13.13
N ASP A 195 21.89 8.10 -12.65
CA ASP A 195 21.79 8.39 -11.21
C ASP A 195 20.40 8.11 -10.64
N LEU A 196 19.36 8.17 -11.47
CA LEU A 196 17.99 7.93 -11.01
C LEU A 196 17.73 6.43 -10.90
N LYS A 197 17.26 6.00 -9.74
CA LYS A 197 16.89 4.59 -9.53
C LYS A 197 15.61 4.26 -10.29
N ILE A 198 15.63 3.16 -11.04
CA ILE A 198 14.48 2.64 -11.77
C ILE A 198 14.03 1.36 -11.08
N MET A 199 12.74 1.31 -10.76
CA MET A 199 12.07 0.12 -10.26
C MET A 199 11.05 -0.34 -11.29
N MET A 200 10.77 -1.63 -11.30
CA MET A 200 9.74 -2.21 -12.15
C MET A 200 8.73 -3.00 -11.32
N ASP A 201 7.47 -2.99 -11.77
CA ASP A 201 6.35 -3.62 -11.09
C ASP A 201 5.49 -4.37 -12.12
N ALA A 202 5.35 -5.68 -11.94
CA ALA A 202 4.57 -6.54 -12.81
C ALA A 202 3.15 -6.81 -12.31
N ASN A 203 2.76 -6.31 -11.13
CA ASN A 203 1.44 -6.53 -10.53
C ASN A 203 0.95 -7.99 -10.69
N GLN A 204 1.85 -8.96 -10.47
CA GLN A 204 1.60 -10.40 -10.57
C GLN A 204 1.31 -10.92 -11.98
N GLY A 205 1.60 -10.14 -13.02
CA GLY A 205 1.25 -10.47 -14.41
C GLY A 205 2.20 -11.46 -15.10
N MET A 206 3.20 -12.02 -14.42
CA MET A 206 4.19 -12.91 -15.05
C MET A 206 4.19 -14.31 -14.43
N ASP A 207 4.81 -15.25 -15.15
CA ASP A 207 5.30 -16.51 -14.61
C ASP A 207 6.79 -16.44 -14.26
N VAL A 208 7.28 -17.41 -13.52
CA VAL A 208 8.68 -17.46 -13.06
C VAL A 208 9.69 -17.42 -14.24
N PRO A 209 9.55 -18.21 -15.32
CA PRO A 209 10.44 -18.14 -16.47
C PRO A 209 10.48 -16.77 -17.14
N SER A 210 9.32 -16.14 -17.31
CA SER A 210 9.19 -14.80 -17.92
C SER A 210 9.84 -13.74 -17.05
N ALA A 211 9.62 -13.77 -15.73
CA ALA A 211 10.23 -12.84 -14.79
C ALA A 211 11.77 -12.94 -14.81
N VAL A 212 12.32 -14.16 -14.76
CA VAL A 212 13.77 -14.38 -14.85
C VAL A 212 14.32 -13.90 -16.20
N LYS A 213 13.61 -14.18 -17.31
CA LYS A 213 14.04 -13.72 -18.63
C LYS A 213 14.05 -12.20 -18.74
N LEU A 214 13.00 -11.53 -18.23
CA LEU A 214 12.94 -10.05 -18.25
C LEU A 214 14.11 -9.46 -17.46
N ILE A 215 14.35 -9.91 -16.23
CA ILE A 215 15.46 -9.41 -15.40
C ILE A 215 16.79 -9.56 -16.13
N SER A 216 17.07 -10.74 -16.71
CA SER A 216 18.32 -11.00 -17.43
C SER A 216 18.46 -10.14 -18.69
N SER A 217 17.35 -9.77 -19.32
CA SER A 217 17.35 -8.93 -20.54
C SER A 217 17.60 -7.45 -20.27
N VAL A 218 17.56 -7.02 -18.99
CA VAL A 218 17.68 -5.61 -18.56
C VAL A 218 18.75 -5.39 -17.49
N GLU A 219 19.72 -6.32 -17.37
CA GLU A 219 20.81 -6.22 -16.38
C GLU A 219 21.63 -4.94 -16.53
N ASP A 220 21.86 -4.49 -17.77
CA ASP A 220 22.59 -3.26 -18.11
C ASP A 220 21.88 -1.98 -17.67
N ILE A 221 20.56 -2.03 -17.47
CA ILE A 221 19.75 -0.90 -17.00
C ILE A 221 20.02 -0.61 -15.51
N GLY A 222 20.37 -1.62 -14.71
CA GLY A 222 20.55 -1.46 -13.28
C GLY A 222 19.22 -1.21 -12.55
N ILE A 223 18.29 -2.14 -12.72
CA ILE A 223 17.00 -2.13 -12.01
C ILE A 223 17.26 -2.24 -10.50
N PHE A 224 16.60 -1.38 -9.72
CA PHE A 224 16.82 -1.31 -8.29
C PHE A 224 15.99 -2.35 -7.51
N TRP A 225 14.69 -2.51 -7.85
CA TRP A 225 13.88 -3.65 -7.41
C TRP A 225 12.86 -4.08 -8.46
N PHE A 226 12.39 -5.32 -8.31
CA PHE A 226 11.28 -5.87 -9.05
C PHE A 226 10.13 -6.23 -8.11
N GLU A 227 9.01 -5.55 -8.28
CA GLU A 227 7.82 -5.66 -7.48
C GLU A 227 6.85 -6.65 -8.09
N GLU A 228 6.27 -7.51 -7.25
CA GLU A 228 5.26 -8.51 -7.60
C GLU A 228 5.45 -9.18 -8.97
N PRO A 229 6.60 -9.85 -9.23
CA PRO A 229 6.82 -10.50 -10.52
C PRO A 229 5.79 -11.60 -10.83
N VAL A 230 5.39 -12.37 -9.82
CA VAL A 230 4.45 -13.49 -9.91
C VAL A 230 3.35 -13.37 -8.86
N VAL A 231 2.34 -14.25 -8.93
CA VAL A 231 1.24 -14.26 -7.95
C VAL A 231 1.77 -14.33 -6.52
N ASN A 232 1.18 -13.55 -5.63
CA ASN A 232 1.65 -13.35 -4.24
C ASN A 232 1.71 -14.64 -3.41
N THR A 233 0.98 -15.68 -3.79
CA THR A 233 0.97 -16.99 -3.12
C THR A 233 2.02 -17.97 -3.64
N ASP A 234 2.74 -17.64 -4.72
CA ASP A 234 3.81 -18.49 -5.26
C ASP A 234 5.16 -18.22 -4.58
N PHE A 235 5.25 -18.54 -3.30
CA PHE A 235 6.46 -18.33 -2.49
C PHE A 235 7.70 -19.06 -3.03
N ASP A 236 7.51 -20.24 -3.64
CA ASP A 236 8.61 -20.98 -4.27
C ASP A 236 9.05 -20.33 -5.58
N GLY A 237 8.12 -19.71 -6.30
CA GLY A 237 8.40 -18.85 -7.46
C GLY A 237 9.25 -17.65 -7.07
N TYR A 238 8.88 -16.93 -6.00
CA TYR A 238 9.68 -15.82 -5.46
C TYR A 238 11.10 -16.30 -5.10
N ALA A 239 11.25 -17.42 -4.38
CA ALA A 239 12.54 -17.96 -4.03
C ALA A 239 13.37 -18.35 -5.27
N THR A 240 12.73 -18.91 -6.28
CA THR A 240 13.38 -19.26 -7.55
C THR A 240 13.89 -18.02 -8.27
N ILE A 241 13.07 -16.97 -8.40
CA ILE A 241 13.48 -15.71 -9.04
C ILE A 241 14.63 -15.09 -8.25
N HIS A 242 14.50 -14.96 -6.92
CA HIS A 242 15.51 -14.38 -6.05
C HIS A 242 16.87 -15.09 -6.20
N SER A 243 16.88 -16.41 -6.34
CA SER A 243 18.11 -17.20 -6.55
C SER A 243 18.78 -16.95 -7.91
N LYS A 244 18.07 -16.37 -8.87
CA LYS A 244 18.52 -16.17 -10.27
C LYS A 244 18.91 -14.73 -10.59
N THR A 245 18.72 -13.79 -9.66
CA THR A 245 18.99 -12.37 -9.89
C THR A 245 19.71 -11.74 -8.71
N LYS A 246 20.32 -10.57 -8.99
CA LYS A 246 20.80 -9.64 -7.95
C LYS A 246 19.85 -8.44 -7.77
N VAL A 247 18.79 -8.38 -8.57
CA VAL A 247 17.76 -7.36 -8.42
C VAL A 247 16.95 -7.69 -7.18
N SER A 248 16.78 -6.72 -6.29
CA SER A 248 15.97 -6.89 -5.08
C SER A 248 14.52 -7.20 -5.44
N LEU A 249 13.89 -8.11 -4.70
CA LEU A 249 12.46 -8.41 -4.84
C LEU A 249 11.64 -7.68 -3.79
N ALA A 250 10.53 -7.09 -4.23
CA ALA A 250 9.57 -6.38 -3.39
C ALA A 250 8.17 -6.98 -3.55
N MET A 251 7.42 -7.08 -2.45
CA MET A 251 6.01 -7.44 -2.45
C MET A 251 5.36 -7.13 -1.10
N GLY A 252 4.03 -7.25 -1.02
CA GLY A 252 3.28 -7.15 0.23
C GLY A 252 1.97 -6.37 0.10
N GLU A 253 1.77 -5.65 -1.00
CA GLU A 253 0.60 -4.80 -1.20
C GLU A 253 -0.73 -5.56 -1.18
N ARG A 254 -0.74 -6.86 -1.48
CA ARG A 254 -1.95 -7.68 -1.55
C ARG A 254 -2.19 -8.56 -0.32
N GLU A 255 -1.36 -8.38 0.72
CA GLU A 255 -1.39 -9.25 1.87
C GLU A 255 -2.39 -8.76 2.94
N TYR A 256 -3.11 -9.73 3.53
CA TYR A 256 -4.08 -9.51 4.60
C TYR A 256 -3.55 -9.87 5.99
N SER A 257 -2.32 -10.36 6.05
CA SER A 257 -1.64 -10.77 7.27
C SER A 257 -0.12 -10.84 7.04
N ASP A 258 0.63 -11.16 8.08
CA ASP A 258 2.07 -11.36 8.04
C ASP A 258 2.50 -12.77 7.58
N VAL A 259 1.57 -13.62 7.17
CA VAL A 259 1.88 -15.01 6.75
C VAL A 259 2.81 -15.03 5.55
N ALA A 260 2.53 -14.25 4.50
CA ALA A 260 3.39 -14.18 3.32
C ALA A 260 4.79 -13.65 3.66
N LEU A 261 4.88 -12.64 4.53
CA LEU A 261 6.17 -12.11 4.99
C LEU A 261 6.99 -13.19 5.70
N ARG A 262 6.39 -13.97 6.60
CA ARG A 262 7.06 -15.08 7.30
C ARG A 262 7.53 -16.16 6.35
N GLU A 263 6.69 -16.55 5.38
CA GLU A 263 7.01 -17.55 4.36
C GLU A 263 8.20 -17.12 3.49
N LEU A 264 8.21 -15.87 3.06
CA LEU A 264 9.29 -15.33 2.23
C LEU A 264 10.59 -15.12 3.01
N ILE A 265 10.51 -14.69 4.28
CA ILE A 265 11.67 -14.66 5.18
C ILE A 265 12.26 -16.05 5.34
N GLY A 266 11.43 -17.06 5.62
CA GLY A 266 11.88 -18.44 5.79
C GLY A 266 12.58 -19.03 4.56
N ARG A 267 12.24 -18.52 3.37
CA ARG A 267 12.84 -18.93 2.07
C ARG A 267 13.99 -18.03 1.63
N ASN A 268 14.29 -16.95 2.37
CA ASN A 268 15.23 -15.91 1.94
C ASN A 268 14.88 -15.35 0.53
N ALA A 269 13.63 -14.99 0.34
CA ALA A 269 13.04 -14.69 -0.97
C ALA A 269 12.47 -13.27 -1.10
N LEU A 270 12.80 -12.36 -0.17
CA LEU A 270 12.30 -10.99 -0.15
C LEU A 270 13.37 -10.03 0.38
N ASP A 271 13.54 -8.90 -0.31
CA ASP A 271 14.46 -7.83 0.09
C ASP A 271 13.75 -6.59 0.63
N LEU A 272 12.49 -6.36 0.23
CA LEU A 272 11.72 -5.16 0.54
C LEU A 272 10.26 -5.54 0.83
N TRP A 273 9.72 -5.05 1.96
CA TRP A 273 8.34 -5.30 2.36
C TRP A 273 7.43 -4.10 2.06
N GLN A 274 6.32 -4.34 1.35
CA GLN A 274 5.39 -3.31 0.88
C GLN A 274 3.99 -3.44 1.51
N PRO A 275 3.86 -3.20 2.82
CA PRO A 275 2.57 -3.34 3.49
C PRO A 275 1.55 -2.32 2.97
N ASP A 276 0.33 -2.75 2.76
CA ASP A 276 -0.83 -1.90 2.54
C ASP A 276 -1.65 -1.83 3.84
N ILE A 277 -1.80 -0.63 4.40
CA ILE A 277 -2.44 -0.45 5.71
C ILE A 277 -3.92 -0.86 5.70
N ILE A 278 -4.61 -0.67 4.59
CA ILE A 278 -6.02 -1.03 4.48
C ILE A 278 -6.19 -2.54 4.33
N ARG A 279 -5.32 -3.19 3.58
CA ARG A 279 -5.38 -4.66 3.42
C ARG A 279 -4.94 -5.40 4.68
N LEU A 280 -3.92 -4.93 5.37
CA LEU A 280 -3.45 -5.55 6.61
C LEU A 280 -4.43 -5.42 7.78
N GLY A 281 -5.27 -4.39 7.80
CA GLY A 281 -6.27 -4.23 8.87
C GLY A 281 -6.06 -3.03 9.77
N GLY A 282 -5.25 -2.05 9.38
CA GLY A 282 -5.06 -0.80 10.10
C GLY A 282 -3.69 -0.63 10.74
N VAL A 283 -3.59 0.32 11.65
CA VAL A 283 -2.34 0.83 12.21
C VAL A 283 -1.56 -0.24 12.99
N GLU A 284 -2.23 -1.02 13.83
CA GLU A 284 -1.60 -2.06 14.65
C GLU A 284 -0.98 -3.15 13.75
N ALA A 285 -1.79 -3.72 12.85
CA ALA A 285 -1.34 -4.79 11.95
C ALA A 285 -0.21 -4.32 11.02
N TRP A 286 -0.30 -3.08 10.52
CA TRP A 286 0.77 -2.48 9.73
C TRP A 286 2.07 -2.37 10.53
N ARG A 287 2.01 -1.90 11.78
CA ARG A 287 3.19 -1.75 12.64
C ARG A 287 3.80 -3.09 13.04
N ASP A 288 2.99 -4.09 13.32
CA ASP A 288 3.46 -5.44 13.66
C ASP A 288 4.19 -6.07 12.47
N SER A 289 3.63 -5.94 11.27
CA SER A 289 4.26 -6.40 10.04
C SER A 289 5.57 -5.66 9.76
N ALA A 290 5.61 -4.34 9.95
CA ALA A 290 6.82 -3.53 9.81
C ALA A 290 7.90 -3.90 10.85
N ALA A 291 7.50 -4.19 12.08
CA ALA A 291 8.42 -4.65 13.14
C ALA A 291 9.02 -6.02 12.80
N LEU A 292 8.22 -6.95 12.29
CA LEU A 292 8.68 -8.25 11.83
C LEU A 292 9.70 -8.10 10.68
N ALA A 293 9.39 -7.31 9.65
CA ALA A 293 10.31 -7.04 8.54
C ALA A 293 11.65 -6.46 9.04
N ASN A 294 11.57 -5.45 9.92
CA ASN A 294 12.77 -4.80 10.48
C ASN A 294 13.62 -5.74 11.35
N ALA A 295 13.00 -6.69 12.08
CA ALA A 295 13.72 -7.69 12.87
C ALA A 295 14.60 -8.60 11.97
N HIS A 296 14.20 -8.78 10.73
CA HIS A 296 14.92 -9.54 9.71
C HIS A 296 15.74 -8.66 8.75
N ASN A 297 15.94 -7.40 9.08
CA ASN A 297 16.68 -6.42 8.28
C ASN A 297 16.04 -6.09 6.91
N ILE A 298 14.76 -6.37 6.71
CA ILE A 298 14.00 -6.04 5.51
C ILE A 298 13.44 -4.62 5.67
N PRO A 299 13.85 -3.66 4.82
CA PRO A 299 13.29 -2.32 4.82
C PRO A 299 11.82 -2.30 4.42
N VAL A 300 11.08 -1.33 4.97
CA VAL A 300 9.66 -1.12 4.69
C VAL A 300 9.48 0.03 3.71
N LEU A 301 8.65 -0.17 2.71
CA LEU A 301 8.21 0.83 1.74
C LEU A 301 6.73 0.56 1.41
N PRO A 302 5.80 1.19 2.13
CA PRO A 302 4.39 0.84 2.05
C PRO A 302 3.76 1.23 0.71
N HIS A 303 2.68 0.51 0.38
CA HIS A 303 1.91 0.69 -0.83
C HIS A 303 0.88 1.82 -0.68
N TYR A 304 0.82 2.72 -1.65
CA TYR A 304 -0.23 3.68 -1.96
C TYR A 304 -0.57 4.74 -0.88
N TYR A 305 -0.92 4.36 0.33
CA TYR A 305 -1.55 5.24 1.35
C TYR A 305 -0.57 6.17 2.07
N LYS A 306 0.19 6.98 1.31
CA LYS A 306 1.22 7.88 1.87
C LYS A 306 0.74 8.77 3.01
N ASP A 307 -0.53 9.19 3.00
CA ASP A 307 -1.08 10.06 4.03
C ASP A 307 -1.19 9.35 5.39
N TYR A 308 -1.37 8.04 5.40
CA TYR A 308 -1.33 7.18 6.59
C TYR A 308 0.08 6.69 6.89
N ASP A 309 0.82 6.33 5.84
CA ASP A 309 2.11 5.67 5.96
C ASP A 309 3.22 6.60 6.45
N VAL A 310 3.28 7.85 5.94
CA VAL A 310 4.37 8.78 6.29
C VAL A 310 4.46 9.04 7.81
N PRO A 311 3.38 9.28 8.55
CA PRO A 311 3.43 9.35 10.00
C PRO A 311 3.92 8.06 10.67
N LEU A 312 3.51 6.90 10.17
CA LEU A 312 3.91 5.59 10.71
C LEU A 312 5.36 5.27 10.39
N LEU A 313 5.85 5.62 9.21
CA LEU A 313 7.26 5.45 8.83
C LEU A 313 8.21 6.23 9.72
N CYS A 314 7.75 7.30 10.39
CA CYS A 314 8.54 7.96 11.43
C CYS A 314 8.88 7.03 12.61
N THR A 315 8.09 5.98 12.83
CA THR A 315 8.26 5.01 13.91
C THR A 315 9.10 3.79 13.54
N VAL A 316 9.44 3.63 12.27
CA VAL A 316 10.13 2.44 11.74
C VAL A 316 11.63 2.74 11.59
N PRO A 317 12.53 1.88 12.12
CA PRO A 317 13.98 2.09 12.01
C PRO A 317 14.51 2.03 10.59
N LYS A 318 14.11 1.01 9.81
CA LYS A 318 14.57 0.78 8.44
C LYS A 318 13.46 1.08 7.45
N VAL A 319 13.51 2.27 6.89
CA VAL A 319 12.56 2.78 5.89
C VAL A 319 13.30 2.96 4.57
N TYR A 320 12.73 2.49 3.49
CA TYR A 320 13.20 2.86 2.16
C TYR A 320 12.56 4.18 1.70
N GLY A 321 11.26 4.31 1.80
CA GLY A 321 10.51 5.50 1.39
C GLY A 321 9.00 5.26 1.36
N ALA A 322 8.28 6.22 0.80
CA ALA A 322 6.84 6.15 0.53
C ALA A 322 6.56 6.30 -0.96
N GLU A 323 5.50 5.70 -1.42
CA GLU A 323 5.03 5.77 -2.79
C GLU A 323 4.29 7.07 -3.07
N SER A 324 4.52 7.70 -4.22
CA SER A 324 3.83 8.91 -4.66
C SER A 324 3.38 8.79 -6.10
N PHE A 325 2.07 8.85 -6.31
CA PHE A 325 1.45 8.97 -7.63
C PHE A 325 1.25 10.44 -8.01
N ASP A 326 1.21 10.72 -9.33
CA ASP A 326 0.84 12.04 -9.89
C ASP A 326 -0.68 12.20 -9.98
#